data_483b23c8d1899355fccd30d662aa3947
#
_entry.id   483b23c8d1899355fccd30d662aa3947
#
_cell.length_a   1.000
_cell.length_b   1.000
_cell.length_c   1.000
_cell.angle_alpha   90.00
_cell.angle_beta   90.00
_cell.angle_gamma   90.00
#
_symmetry.space_group_name_H-M   'P 1'
#
loop_
_entity.id
_entity.type
_entity.pdbx_description
1 polymer ?
#
loop_
_entity_poly.entity_id
_entity_poly.type
_entity_poly.pdbx_seq_one_letter_code
_entity_poly.pdbx_strand_id
1 'polypeptide(L)'
;AASDVYKRQWVDGIIGDQYPDPDRILKYTELIVEKYLIQEMCDRQTPPDHYDLFATEGGTAAMCYLFNSLKANKLLSQGDRIALMTPIFTPYIEIPQLKEFNFDVVNIQASQLTKEGYHTWQYPENELDKLKDPSIKLLCLVNPSNPPSYSLDEATHKRIIKIVRENNPSLMIITDDVYGTFVPHFRSLMYELPYNTACVYSFSKYFGATGWRLATIAIARHNVFDAQIALLPEKQRKELHDRYDSINLNPDKILFIDRLVADSRLVALNHTAGLSTPQQIQMSLFALFSLCDMQDRYKNKLQKMITNRLTAMWEKTGFKLLPDSLRAGYYSEIDIMVWATQLYGKDFAEYLEKNYEPLDFVIRLAKEAGVVVLNGDGFDGPRWSIRVSLANLDEMNYRKIGTIIGHTLEEYAQKWKNETAKKEPVIY
;
A
#
# COMPACT_ATOMS: atom_id res chain seq x y z
N ALA A 1 17.56 -31.83 -21.70
CA ALA A 1 16.69 -32.61 -20.78
C ALA A 1 16.08 -31.72 -19.70
N ALA A 2 16.84 -30.95 -18.92
CA ALA A 2 16.26 -30.07 -17.87
C ALA A 2 15.39 -28.97 -18.44
N SER A 3 15.78 -28.33 -19.54
CA SER A 3 14.96 -27.27 -20.18
C SER A 3 13.61 -27.78 -20.71
N ASP A 4 13.54 -29.06 -21.10
CA ASP A 4 12.30 -29.64 -21.63
C ASP A 4 11.32 -30.01 -20.51
N VAL A 5 11.84 -30.38 -19.32
CA VAL A 5 11.00 -30.61 -18.13
C VAL A 5 10.35 -29.30 -17.70
N TYR A 6 11.09 -28.19 -17.64
CA TYR A 6 10.53 -26.89 -17.27
C TYR A 6 9.50 -26.39 -18.29
N LYS A 7 9.75 -26.54 -19.59
CA LYS A 7 8.78 -26.18 -20.64
C LYS A 7 7.49 -26.99 -20.48
N ARG A 8 7.60 -28.28 -20.23
CA ARG A 8 6.44 -29.16 -20.03
C ARG A 8 5.63 -28.74 -18.79
N GLN A 9 6.31 -28.47 -17.67
CA GLN A 9 5.63 -27.99 -16.46
C GLN A 9 4.86 -26.68 -16.68
N TRP A 10 5.38 -25.74 -17.49
CA TRP A 10 4.66 -24.53 -17.83
C TRP A 10 3.41 -24.79 -18.68
N VAL A 11 3.51 -25.69 -19.67
CA VAL A 11 2.37 -26.08 -20.49
C VAL A 11 1.30 -26.76 -19.63
N ASP A 12 1.70 -27.71 -18.79
CA ASP A 12 0.81 -28.42 -17.87
C ASP A 12 0.16 -27.42 -16.87
N GLY A 13 0.94 -26.46 -16.36
CA GLY A 13 0.44 -25.42 -15.49
C GLY A 13 -0.58 -24.48 -16.15
N ILE A 14 -0.39 -24.13 -17.43
CA ILE A 14 -1.33 -23.27 -18.19
C ILE A 14 -2.66 -24.00 -18.43
N ILE A 15 -2.61 -25.31 -18.70
CA ILE A 15 -3.81 -26.12 -18.91
C ILE A 15 -4.66 -26.17 -17.65
N GLY A 16 -4.05 -26.16 -16.47
CA GLY A 16 -4.76 -26.11 -15.18
C GLY A 16 -5.55 -27.34 -14.86
N ASP A 17 -5.10 -28.51 -15.32
CA ASP A 17 -5.72 -29.81 -15.08
C ASP A 17 -5.36 -30.42 -13.71
N GLN A 18 -4.48 -29.76 -12.98
CA GLN A 18 -4.04 -30.18 -11.64
C GLN A 18 -4.35 -29.11 -10.59
N TYR A 19 -4.67 -29.56 -9.39
CA TYR A 19 -4.75 -28.67 -8.25
C TYR A 19 -3.40 -27.99 -8.00
N PRO A 20 -3.36 -26.74 -7.49
CA PRO A 20 -2.12 -26.16 -7.03
C PRO A 20 -1.52 -27.03 -5.94
N ASP A 21 -0.20 -27.20 -5.98
CA ASP A 21 0.51 -27.85 -4.89
C ASP A 21 0.18 -27.11 -3.56
N PRO A 22 0.15 -27.82 -2.43
CA PRO A 22 -0.07 -27.20 -1.13
C PRO A 22 1.04 -26.25 -0.70
N ASP A 23 2.09 -26.13 -1.52
CA ASP A 23 3.23 -25.24 -1.31
C ASP A 23 2.87 -23.77 -1.45
N ARG A 24 3.77 -22.91 -1.01
CA ARG A 24 3.64 -21.45 -1.03
C ARG A 24 3.42 -20.88 -2.43
N ILE A 25 4.17 -21.42 -3.38
CA ILE A 25 4.27 -20.96 -4.77
C ILE A 25 4.98 -22.02 -5.59
N LEU A 26 4.71 -22.10 -6.89
CA LEU A 26 5.45 -22.98 -7.79
C LEU A 26 6.94 -22.61 -7.78
N LYS A 27 7.80 -23.59 -7.62
CA LYS A 27 9.24 -23.40 -7.41
C LYS A 27 9.93 -22.49 -8.44
N TYR A 28 9.62 -22.65 -9.71
CA TYR A 28 10.18 -21.79 -10.76
C TYR A 28 9.50 -20.41 -10.83
N THR A 29 8.25 -20.31 -10.42
CA THR A 29 7.57 -19.02 -10.25
C THR A 29 8.23 -18.22 -9.15
N GLU A 30 8.54 -18.86 -8.02
CA GLU A 30 9.25 -18.22 -6.90
C GLU A 30 10.57 -17.60 -7.37
N LEU A 31 11.42 -18.37 -8.07
CA LEU A 31 12.71 -17.90 -8.56
C LEU A 31 12.61 -16.69 -9.51
N ILE A 32 11.58 -16.66 -10.36
CA ILE A 32 11.37 -15.58 -11.31
C ILE A 32 10.82 -14.34 -10.60
N VAL A 33 9.85 -14.55 -9.73
CA VAL A 33 9.20 -13.44 -9.01
C VAL A 33 10.14 -12.84 -7.97
N GLU A 34 10.97 -13.62 -7.28
CA GLU A 34 12.02 -13.08 -6.39
C GLU A 34 12.95 -12.13 -7.16
N LYS A 35 13.46 -12.54 -8.32
CA LYS A 35 14.31 -11.68 -9.16
C LYS A 35 13.58 -10.41 -9.61
N TYR A 36 12.31 -10.52 -9.95
CA TYR A 36 11.48 -9.38 -10.30
C TYR A 36 11.31 -8.42 -9.12
N LEU A 37 11.02 -8.93 -7.93
CA LEU A 37 10.91 -8.11 -6.73
C LEU A 37 12.24 -7.43 -6.38
N ILE A 38 13.37 -8.11 -6.50
CA ILE A 38 14.69 -7.51 -6.32
C ILE A 38 14.92 -6.37 -7.34
N GLN A 39 14.53 -6.57 -8.60
CA GLN A 39 14.64 -5.52 -9.62
C GLN A 39 13.81 -4.29 -9.25
N GLU A 40 12.56 -4.48 -8.84
CA GLU A 40 11.58 -3.40 -8.71
C GLU A 40 11.54 -2.80 -7.29
N MET A 41 11.79 -3.59 -6.25
CA MET A 41 11.67 -3.16 -4.86
C MET A 41 13.02 -2.87 -4.19
N CYS A 42 14.13 -3.30 -4.79
CA CYS A 42 15.48 -3.10 -4.25
C CYS A 42 16.36 -2.23 -5.16
N ASP A 43 15.77 -1.48 -6.09
CA ASP A 43 16.53 -0.69 -7.10
C ASP A 43 17.64 -1.51 -7.77
N ARG A 44 17.36 -2.78 -8.12
CA ARG A 44 18.34 -3.75 -8.69
C ARG A 44 19.53 -4.06 -7.80
N GLN A 45 19.52 -3.65 -6.53
CA GLN A 45 20.57 -3.98 -5.58
C GLN A 45 20.39 -5.40 -5.06
N THR A 46 21.48 -6.12 -4.85
CA THR A 46 21.43 -7.44 -4.24
C THR A 46 21.06 -7.32 -2.77
N PRO A 47 19.96 -7.90 -2.31
CA PRO A 47 19.60 -7.87 -0.90
C PRO A 47 20.56 -8.71 -0.06
N PRO A 48 20.67 -8.43 1.25
CA PRO A 48 21.56 -9.18 2.14
C PRO A 48 21.08 -10.61 2.42
N ASP A 49 19.83 -10.94 2.10
CA ASP A 49 19.24 -12.26 2.29
C ASP A 49 18.32 -12.63 1.12
N HIS A 50 17.99 -13.90 0.98
CA HIS A 50 16.98 -14.39 0.05
C HIS A 50 15.58 -14.22 0.63
N TYR A 51 14.60 -14.06 -0.26
CA TYR A 51 13.19 -13.99 0.13
C TYR A 51 12.47 -15.29 -0.22
N ASP A 52 11.76 -15.82 0.75
CA ASP A 52 10.76 -16.84 0.50
C ASP A 52 9.44 -16.14 0.15
N LEU A 53 8.73 -16.67 -0.85
CA LEU A 53 7.52 -16.05 -1.39
C LEU A 53 6.28 -16.90 -1.14
N PHE A 54 5.15 -16.24 -0.92
CA PHE A 54 3.83 -16.85 -0.91
C PHE A 54 2.91 -16.18 -1.93
N ALA A 55 2.43 -16.92 -2.93
CA ALA A 55 1.51 -16.43 -3.95
C ALA A 55 0.08 -16.35 -3.40
N THR A 56 -0.55 -15.18 -3.54
CA THR A 56 -1.87 -14.90 -2.98
C THR A 56 -2.84 -14.32 -4.00
N GLU A 57 -4.13 -14.41 -3.71
CA GLU A 57 -5.24 -13.97 -4.55
C GLU A 57 -5.43 -12.45 -4.49
N GLY A 58 -4.34 -11.72 -4.68
CA GLY A 58 -4.24 -10.26 -4.64
C GLY A 58 -3.79 -9.71 -3.28
N GLY A 59 -3.41 -8.43 -3.25
CA GLY A 59 -2.85 -7.77 -2.06
C GLY A 59 -3.77 -7.78 -0.85
N THR A 60 -5.08 -7.66 -1.06
CA THR A 60 -6.06 -7.71 0.05
C THR A 60 -6.10 -9.08 0.73
N ALA A 61 -6.03 -10.18 -0.05
CA ALA A 61 -5.93 -11.51 0.53
C ALA A 61 -4.61 -11.68 1.30
N ALA A 62 -3.50 -11.22 0.74
CA ALA A 62 -2.19 -11.24 1.41
C ALA A 62 -2.23 -10.55 2.77
N MET A 63 -2.84 -9.37 2.83
CA MET A 63 -3.00 -8.61 4.06
C MET A 63 -3.86 -9.37 5.10
N CYS A 64 -5.01 -9.91 4.69
CA CYS A 64 -5.86 -10.71 5.58
C CYS A 64 -5.11 -11.93 6.13
N TYR A 65 -4.34 -12.61 5.28
CA TYR A 65 -3.54 -13.78 5.68
C TYR A 65 -2.47 -13.40 6.70
N LEU A 66 -1.78 -12.26 6.49
CA LEU A 66 -0.78 -11.76 7.44
C LEU A 66 -1.40 -11.50 8.81
N PHE A 67 -2.45 -10.70 8.90
CA PHE A 67 -3.09 -10.39 10.18
C PHE A 67 -3.61 -11.65 10.90
N ASN A 68 -4.27 -12.54 10.17
CA ASN A 68 -4.78 -13.79 10.72
C ASN A 68 -3.66 -14.69 11.24
N SER A 69 -2.57 -14.83 10.49
CA SER A 69 -1.45 -15.70 10.87
C SER A 69 -0.60 -15.11 12.00
N LEU A 70 -0.39 -13.78 12.02
CA LEU A 70 0.25 -13.11 13.16
C LEU A 70 -0.48 -13.41 14.47
N LYS A 71 -1.81 -13.38 14.45
CA LYS A 71 -2.63 -13.74 15.60
C LYS A 71 -2.59 -15.24 15.90
N ALA A 72 -2.76 -16.09 14.88
CA ALA A 72 -2.75 -17.55 15.05
C ALA A 72 -1.44 -18.04 15.65
N ASN A 73 -0.32 -17.43 15.26
CA ASN A 73 1.02 -17.75 15.73
C ASN A 73 1.44 -16.98 17.00
N LYS A 74 0.50 -16.33 17.71
CA LYS A 74 0.74 -15.64 19.00
C LYS A 74 1.74 -14.47 18.92
N LEU A 75 2.03 -13.97 17.70
CA LEU A 75 2.86 -12.80 17.50
C LEU A 75 2.09 -11.51 17.84
N LEU A 76 0.79 -11.52 17.59
CA LEU A 76 -0.15 -10.48 18.03
C LEU A 76 -1.30 -11.08 18.82
N SER A 77 -1.76 -10.35 19.81
CA SER A 77 -2.91 -10.64 20.66
C SER A 77 -3.90 -9.48 20.62
N GLN A 78 -5.15 -9.75 20.94
CA GLN A 78 -6.17 -8.72 21.07
C GLN A 78 -5.71 -7.63 22.05
N GLY A 79 -5.84 -6.36 21.65
CA GLY A 79 -5.40 -5.20 22.43
C GLY A 79 -3.92 -4.86 22.30
N ASP A 80 -3.13 -5.62 21.56
CA ASP A 80 -1.75 -5.26 21.28
C ASP A 80 -1.66 -3.94 20.49
N ARG A 81 -0.58 -3.21 20.72
CA ARG A 81 -0.33 -1.92 20.10
C ARG A 81 0.33 -2.11 18.74
N ILE A 82 -0.25 -1.46 17.72
CA ILE A 82 0.27 -1.42 16.36
C ILE A 82 0.35 0.02 15.84
N ALA A 83 1.22 0.29 14.88
CA ALA A 83 1.33 1.60 14.24
C ALA A 83 0.87 1.54 12.78
N LEU A 84 0.15 2.57 12.34
CA LEU A 84 -0.23 2.79 10.95
C LEU A 84 0.38 4.10 10.45
N MET A 85 1.09 4.06 9.32
CA MET A 85 1.56 5.27 8.64
C MET A 85 0.44 5.83 7.77
N THR A 86 -0.19 6.89 8.24
CA THR A 86 -1.39 7.49 7.62
C THR A 86 -1.04 8.75 6.82
N PRO A 87 -1.80 9.09 5.74
CA PRO A 87 -2.96 8.34 5.21
C PRO A 87 -2.60 6.97 4.65
N ILE A 88 -3.51 6.00 4.84
CA ILE A 88 -3.24 4.59 4.48
C ILE A 88 -4.48 3.95 3.84
N PHE A 89 -4.28 2.89 3.06
CA PHE A 89 -5.36 2.13 2.44
C PHE A 89 -6.34 1.57 3.47
N THR A 90 -7.62 1.89 3.31
CA THR A 90 -8.72 1.66 4.27
C THR A 90 -8.71 0.28 4.98
N PRO A 91 -8.46 -0.86 4.31
CA PRO A 91 -8.40 -2.14 5.01
C PRO A 91 -7.37 -2.23 6.13
N TYR A 92 -6.26 -1.48 6.06
CA TYR A 92 -5.30 -1.39 7.17
C TYR A 92 -5.84 -0.63 8.38
N ILE A 93 -6.88 0.19 8.19
CA ILE A 93 -7.59 0.90 9.26
C ILE A 93 -8.68 0.01 9.86
N GLU A 94 -9.41 -0.70 8.99
CA GLU A 94 -10.59 -1.48 9.39
C GLU A 94 -10.25 -2.81 10.06
N ILE A 95 -9.27 -3.56 9.52
CA ILE A 95 -8.90 -4.88 10.08
C ILE A 95 -8.50 -4.79 11.56
N PRO A 96 -7.65 -3.83 12.00
CA PRO A 96 -7.30 -3.68 13.40
C PRO A 96 -8.49 -3.45 14.34
N GLN A 97 -9.57 -2.86 13.83
CA GLN A 97 -10.78 -2.55 14.62
C GLN A 97 -11.76 -3.74 14.73
N LEU A 98 -11.58 -4.78 13.93
CA LEU A 98 -12.43 -5.97 14.02
C LEU A 98 -12.35 -6.58 15.42
N LYS A 99 -13.50 -7.08 15.91
CA LYS A 99 -13.64 -7.63 17.28
C LYS A 99 -12.58 -8.67 17.63
N GLU A 100 -12.18 -9.48 16.66
CA GLU A 100 -11.17 -10.53 16.84
C GLU A 100 -9.75 -9.97 17.01
N PHE A 101 -9.47 -8.76 16.53
CA PHE A 101 -8.17 -8.09 16.66
C PHE A 101 -8.22 -7.03 17.75
N ASN A 102 -9.08 -6.04 17.63
CA ASN A 102 -9.28 -4.96 18.58
C ASN A 102 -7.94 -4.36 19.08
N PHE A 103 -7.06 -4.02 18.12
CA PHE A 103 -5.73 -3.50 18.40
C PHE A 103 -5.79 -2.06 18.91
N ASP A 104 -4.81 -1.68 19.75
CA ASP A 104 -4.52 -0.29 20.10
C ASP A 104 -3.72 0.35 18.97
N VAL A 105 -4.35 1.23 18.19
CA VAL A 105 -3.77 1.81 16.98
C VAL A 105 -3.10 3.15 17.26
N VAL A 106 -1.82 3.26 16.91
CA VAL A 106 -1.04 4.50 16.92
C VAL A 106 -0.88 5.01 15.51
N ASN A 107 -1.50 6.14 15.18
CA ASN A 107 -1.33 6.77 13.88
C ASN A 107 -0.03 7.59 13.84
N ILE A 108 0.75 7.35 12.78
CA ILE A 108 1.93 8.13 12.39
C ILE A 108 1.55 8.93 11.16
N GLN A 109 1.39 10.24 11.33
CA GLN A 109 0.75 11.09 10.33
C GLN A 109 1.75 11.73 9.37
N ALA A 110 1.49 11.67 8.06
CA ALA A 110 2.20 12.41 7.03
C ALA A 110 1.80 13.90 7.05
N SER A 111 2.12 14.58 8.16
CA SER A 111 1.68 15.95 8.44
C SER A 111 2.68 17.03 8.03
N GLN A 112 3.78 16.67 7.35
CA GLN A 112 4.79 17.64 6.94
C GLN A 112 4.27 18.53 5.80
N LEU A 113 4.47 19.83 5.96
CA LEU A 113 4.10 20.85 4.97
C LEU A 113 5.33 21.59 4.44
N THR A 114 5.22 22.11 3.21
CA THR A 114 6.18 23.09 2.69
C THR A 114 6.00 24.44 3.40
N LYS A 115 6.93 25.38 3.17
CA LYS A 115 6.82 26.75 3.70
C LYS A 115 5.57 27.47 3.20
N GLU A 116 5.11 27.12 2.03
CA GLU A 116 3.91 27.67 1.40
C GLU A 116 2.62 26.99 1.87
N GLY A 117 2.71 25.95 2.73
CA GLY A 117 1.56 25.23 3.31
C GLY A 117 1.04 24.07 2.46
N TYR A 118 1.80 23.57 1.48
CA TYR A 118 1.43 22.37 0.71
C TYR A 118 1.87 21.09 1.41
N HIS A 119 1.09 20.03 1.30
CA HIS A 119 1.49 18.70 1.78
C HIS A 119 2.71 18.18 1.02
N THR A 120 3.72 17.72 1.75
CA THR A 120 4.82 16.92 1.21
C THR A 120 4.51 15.43 1.24
N TRP A 121 3.48 15.05 2.00
CA TRP A 121 3.11 13.66 2.32
C TRP A 121 4.25 12.87 2.95
N GLN A 122 5.17 13.56 3.63
CA GLN A 122 6.25 13.00 4.42
C GLN A 122 5.96 13.12 5.92
N TYR A 123 6.74 12.42 6.71
CA TYR A 123 6.52 12.24 8.14
C TYR A 123 7.53 13.06 8.95
N PRO A 124 7.09 13.99 9.81
CA PRO A 124 8.00 14.71 10.69
C PRO A 124 8.60 13.79 11.75
N GLU A 125 9.78 14.15 12.26
CA GLU A 125 10.54 13.30 13.21
C GLU A 125 9.74 12.93 14.46
N ASN A 126 8.95 13.85 15.01
CA ASN A 126 8.12 13.58 16.20
C ASN A 126 7.05 12.51 15.94
N GLU A 127 6.53 12.41 14.73
CA GLU A 127 5.61 11.34 14.35
C GLU A 127 6.33 9.99 14.27
N LEU A 128 7.49 9.95 13.60
CA LEU A 128 8.30 8.74 13.49
C LEU A 128 8.82 8.28 14.86
N ASP A 129 9.10 9.19 15.76
CA ASP A 129 9.61 8.90 17.10
C ASP A 129 8.63 8.10 17.98
N LYS A 130 7.34 8.06 17.63
CA LYS A 130 6.36 7.16 18.26
C LYS A 130 6.79 5.69 18.14
N LEU A 131 7.48 5.31 17.06
CA LEU A 131 7.99 3.94 16.83
C LEU A 131 9.09 3.52 17.81
N LYS A 132 9.66 4.44 18.59
CA LYS A 132 10.62 4.12 19.67
C LYS A 132 9.97 3.37 20.83
N ASP A 133 8.64 3.44 20.94
CA ASP A 133 7.90 2.70 21.96
C ASP A 133 7.96 1.19 21.67
N PRO A 134 8.63 0.38 22.49
CA PRO A 134 8.77 -1.05 22.27
C PRO A 134 7.46 -1.83 22.47
N SER A 135 6.41 -1.18 22.97
CA SER A 135 5.07 -1.79 23.06
C SER A 135 4.39 -1.86 21.69
N ILE A 136 4.83 -1.08 20.71
CA ILE A 136 4.38 -1.18 19.32
C ILE A 136 5.01 -2.42 18.70
N LYS A 137 4.21 -3.43 18.44
CA LYS A 137 4.66 -4.73 17.91
C LYS A 137 4.67 -4.81 16.39
N LEU A 138 3.81 -4.05 15.73
CA LEU A 138 3.65 -4.07 14.28
C LEU A 138 3.57 -2.65 13.72
N LEU A 139 4.29 -2.40 12.63
CA LEU A 139 4.13 -1.22 11.78
C LEU A 139 3.52 -1.64 10.45
N CYS A 140 2.43 -0.97 10.03
CA CYS A 140 1.87 -1.13 8.68
C CYS A 140 2.02 0.17 7.89
N LEU A 141 2.46 0.05 6.63
CA LEU A 141 2.55 1.16 5.70
C LEU A 141 2.25 0.73 4.28
N VAL A 142 1.83 1.67 3.46
CA VAL A 142 1.71 1.54 2.01
C VAL A 142 2.74 2.48 1.38
N ASN A 143 3.68 1.95 0.62
CA ASN A 143 4.78 2.73 0.05
C ASN A 143 5.00 2.41 -1.44
N PRO A 144 4.77 3.35 -2.35
CA PRO A 144 4.19 4.69 -2.18
C PRO A 144 2.78 4.70 -1.58
N SER A 145 2.48 5.73 -0.80
CA SER A 145 1.26 5.87 -0.02
C SER A 145 -0.03 5.84 -0.88
N ASN A 146 -1.12 5.44 -0.29
CA ASN A 146 -2.46 5.48 -0.89
C ASN A 146 -3.42 6.09 0.15
N PRO A 147 -3.96 7.29 -0.09
CA PRO A 147 -4.22 7.95 -1.37
C PRO A 147 -3.14 8.90 -1.91
N PRO A 148 -2.18 9.46 -1.15
CA PRO A 148 -1.31 10.54 -1.66
C PRO A 148 -0.44 10.14 -2.86
N SER A 149 -0.06 8.86 -2.95
CA SER A 149 0.78 8.33 -4.05
C SER A 149 2.22 8.85 -4.02
N TYR A 150 2.80 8.98 -2.82
CA TYR A 150 4.17 9.41 -2.60
C TYR A 150 4.98 8.33 -1.90
N SER A 151 6.18 8.10 -2.38
CA SER A 151 7.18 7.27 -1.71
C SER A 151 7.77 8.00 -0.51
N LEU A 152 8.21 7.23 0.49
CA LEU A 152 9.00 7.77 1.59
C LEU A 152 10.26 8.44 1.06
N ASP A 153 10.63 9.58 1.64
CA ASP A 153 11.90 10.21 1.36
C ASP A 153 13.07 9.53 2.11
N GLU A 154 14.27 9.88 1.73
CA GLU A 154 15.49 9.29 2.32
C GLU A 154 15.62 9.60 3.82
N ALA A 155 15.14 10.75 4.28
CA ALA A 155 15.17 11.13 5.69
C ALA A 155 14.25 10.24 6.52
N THR A 156 13.04 10.02 6.06
CA THR A 156 12.06 9.11 6.66
C THR A 156 12.59 7.67 6.69
N HIS A 157 13.12 7.16 5.58
CA HIS A 157 13.77 5.85 5.52
C HIS A 157 14.87 5.70 6.58
N LYS A 158 15.84 6.61 6.59
CA LYS A 158 16.96 6.59 7.57
C LYS A 158 16.45 6.65 9.01
N ARG A 159 15.41 7.45 9.27
CA ARG A 159 14.85 7.56 10.62
C ARG A 159 14.19 6.26 11.07
N ILE A 160 13.36 5.64 10.22
CA ILE A 160 12.73 4.34 10.54
C ILE A 160 13.82 3.28 10.79
N ILE A 161 14.81 3.17 9.89
CA ILE A 161 15.91 2.22 10.03
C ILE A 161 16.65 2.40 11.35
N LYS A 162 16.96 3.65 11.71
CA LYS A 162 17.63 3.96 12.96
C LYS A 162 16.79 3.55 14.18
N ILE A 163 15.51 3.91 14.19
CA ILE A 163 14.60 3.58 15.30
C ILE A 163 14.48 2.07 15.46
N VAL A 164 14.29 1.33 14.37
CA VAL A 164 14.18 -0.14 14.42
C VAL A 164 15.46 -0.75 14.99
N ARG A 165 16.62 -0.36 14.48
CA ARG A 165 17.90 -0.94 14.93
C ARG A 165 18.29 -0.60 16.36
N GLU A 166 18.00 0.63 16.80
CA GLU A 166 18.48 1.13 18.10
C GLU A 166 17.44 1.06 19.22
N ASN A 167 16.13 1.17 18.91
CA ASN A 167 15.10 1.30 19.92
C ASN A 167 14.07 0.15 19.90
N ASN A 168 13.72 -0.38 18.73
CA ASN A 168 12.69 -1.42 18.63
C ASN A 168 13.10 -2.52 17.62
N PRO A 169 14.16 -3.31 17.90
CA PRO A 169 14.67 -4.33 16.97
C PRO A 169 13.70 -5.49 16.73
N SER A 170 12.70 -5.65 17.58
CA SER A 170 11.66 -6.68 17.46
C SER A 170 10.42 -6.21 16.71
N LEU A 171 10.40 -4.96 16.22
CA LEU A 171 9.28 -4.43 15.46
C LEU A 171 9.05 -5.25 14.18
N MET A 172 7.87 -5.82 14.04
CA MET A 172 7.42 -6.42 12.78
C MET A 172 6.94 -5.31 11.84
N ILE A 173 7.20 -5.45 10.55
CA ILE A 173 6.79 -4.45 9.54
C ILE A 173 6.02 -5.16 8.43
N ILE A 174 4.86 -4.64 8.07
CA ILE A 174 4.14 -4.97 6.84
C ILE A 174 4.23 -3.75 5.93
N THR A 175 4.89 -3.89 4.78
CA THR A 175 4.91 -2.88 3.73
C THR A 175 4.12 -3.36 2.52
N ASP A 176 3.19 -2.53 2.04
CA ASP A 176 2.46 -2.76 0.79
C ASP A 176 3.05 -1.87 -0.30
N ASP A 177 3.88 -2.48 -1.14
CA ASP A 177 4.71 -1.76 -2.12
C ASP A 177 4.11 -1.82 -3.54
N VAL A 178 2.82 -2.01 -3.66
CA VAL A 178 2.11 -2.18 -4.94
C VAL A 178 2.35 -1.05 -5.94
N TYR A 179 2.70 0.15 -5.49
CA TYR A 179 2.98 1.32 -6.34
C TYR A 179 4.47 1.62 -6.52
N GLY A 180 5.38 0.85 -5.92
CA GLY A 180 6.83 1.07 -6.01
C GLY A 180 7.37 1.14 -7.44
N THR A 181 6.82 0.32 -8.34
CA THR A 181 7.17 0.30 -9.77
C THR A 181 6.91 1.62 -10.51
N PHE A 182 6.11 2.54 -9.96
CA PHE A 182 5.83 3.86 -10.53
C PHE A 182 6.82 4.94 -10.08
N VAL A 183 7.71 4.65 -9.14
CA VAL A 183 8.73 5.59 -8.64
C VAL A 183 10.11 5.19 -9.18
N PRO A 184 10.87 6.12 -9.79
CA PRO A 184 12.24 5.85 -10.19
C PRO A 184 13.11 5.50 -8.97
N HIS A 185 14.01 4.52 -9.13
CA HIS A 185 14.95 4.13 -8.08
C HIS A 185 14.30 3.79 -6.74
N PHE A 186 13.11 3.16 -6.80
CA PHE A 186 12.36 2.80 -5.60
C PHE A 186 13.12 1.77 -4.76
N ARG A 187 13.18 2.03 -3.45
CA ARG A 187 13.68 1.07 -2.45
C ARG A 187 12.65 0.86 -1.34
N SER A 188 12.29 -0.38 -1.16
CA SER A 188 11.38 -0.83 -0.12
C SER A 188 12.09 -1.00 1.22
N LEU A 189 11.33 -0.96 2.31
CA LEU A 189 11.84 -1.41 3.61
C LEU A 189 12.21 -2.89 3.62
N MET A 190 11.69 -3.73 2.71
CA MET A 190 12.15 -5.11 2.59
C MET A 190 13.64 -5.20 2.26
N TYR A 191 14.20 -4.23 1.53
CA TYR A 191 15.64 -4.16 1.24
C TYR A 191 16.44 -3.60 2.42
N GLU A 192 15.94 -2.55 3.05
CA GLU A 192 16.65 -1.82 4.10
C GLU A 192 16.60 -2.52 5.48
N LEU A 193 15.47 -3.20 5.76
CA LEU A 193 15.16 -3.92 6.99
C LEU A 193 14.59 -5.32 6.68
N PRO A 194 15.29 -6.16 5.91
CA PRO A 194 14.77 -7.47 5.49
C PRO A 194 14.39 -8.36 6.66
N TYR A 195 15.14 -8.31 7.76
CA TYR A 195 14.86 -9.09 8.97
C TYR A 195 13.49 -8.76 9.59
N ASN A 196 13.07 -7.51 9.51
CA ASN A 196 11.85 -7.02 10.17
C ASN A 196 10.61 -7.02 9.26
N THR A 197 10.78 -7.19 7.93
CA THR A 197 9.76 -6.80 6.96
C THR A 197 9.13 -7.98 6.24
N ALA A 198 7.79 -8.02 6.26
CA ALA A 198 6.96 -8.75 5.30
C ALA A 198 6.47 -7.77 4.22
N CYS A 199 6.88 -7.99 2.98
CA CYS A 199 6.48 -7.16 1.85
C CYS A 199 5.29 -7.78 1.11
N VAL A 200 4.25 -6.99 0.91
CA VAL A 200 3.12 -7.32 0.03
C VAL A 200 3.34 -6.61 -1.31
N TYR A 201 3.38 -7.37 -2.39
CA TYR A 201 3.42 -6.82 -3.74
C TYR A 201 2.29 -7.39 -4.59
N SER A 202 1.60 -6.53 -5.35
CA SER A 202 0.53 -6.93 -6.25
C SER A 202 0.81 -6.53 -7.70
N PHE A 203 0.61 -7.47 -8.61
CA PHE A 203 0.72 -7.25 -10.05
C PHE A 203 -0.45 -6.44 -10.64
N SER A 204 -1.48 -6.18 -9.83
CA SER A 204 -2.73 -5.54 -10.26
C SER A 204 -2.55 -4.18 -10.92
N LYS A 205 -1.62 -3.35 -10.42
CA LYS A 205 -1.52 -1.93 -10.81
C LYS A 205 -0.56 -1.74 -11.98
N TYR A 206 0.65 -2.23 -11.82
CA TYR A 206 1.70 -2.05 -12.83
C TYR A 206 1.34 -2.67 -14.18
N PHE A 207 0.76 -3.85 -14.18
CA PHE A 207 0.35 -4.55 -15.40
C PHE A 207 -1.11 -4.28 -15.83
N GLY A 208 -1.85 -3.43 -15.12
CA GLY A 208 -3.27 -3.20 -15.38
C GLY A 208 -4.12 -4.46 -15.24
N ALA A 209 -3.68 -5.41 -14.43
CA ALA A 209 -4.19 -6.78 -14.33
C ALA A 209 -5.02 -7.01 -13.05
N THR A 210 -5.86 -6.05 -12.68
CA THR A 210 -6.62 -6.08 -11.41
C THR A 210 -7.52 -7.31 -11.26
N GLY A 211 -8.13 -7.77 -12.34
CA GLY A 211 -9.03 -8.93 -12.36
C GLY A 211 -8.33 -10.27 -12.21
N TRP A 212 -7.03 -10.38 -12.49
CA TRP A 212 -6.27 -11.61 -12.34
C TRP A 212 -6.02 -12.01 -10.89
N ARG A 213 -6.12 -11.10 -9.95
CA ARG A 213 -5.89 -11.34 -8.52
C ARG A 213 -4.52 -11.96 -8.22
N LEU A 214 -3.43 -11.32 -8.69
CA LEU A 214 -2.07 -11.80 -8.53
C LEU A 214 -1.30 -10.93 -7.55
N ALA A 215 -0.85 -11.52 -6.44
CA ALA A 215 0.03 -10.86 -5.48
C ALA A 215 0.96 -11.87 -4.80
N THR A 216 1.94 -11.36 -4.09
CA THR A 216 2.86 -12.15 -3.28
C THR A 216 3.11 -11.50 -1.92
N ILE A 217 3.37 -12.33 -0.92
CA ILE A 217 4.05 -11.94 0.31
C ILE A 217 5.49 -12.40 0.17
N ALA A 218 6.45 -11.52 0.47
CA ALA A 218 7.88 -11.83 0.49
C ALA A 218 8.42 -11.60 1.90
N ILE A 219 9.10 -12.60 2.46
CA ILE A 219 9.73 -12.55 3.78
C ILE A 219 11.17 -13.07 3.65
N ALA A 220 12.13 -12.36 4.24
CA ALA A 220 13.53 -12.83 4.26
C ALA A 220 13.66 -14.15 5.01
N ARG A 221 14.57 -15.01 4.59
CA ARG A 221 14.80 -16.32 5.26
C ARG A 221 15.16 -16.19 6.73
N HIS A 222 15.95 -15.17 7.07
CA HIS A 222 16.20 -14.81 8.47
C HIS A 222 15.31 -13.62 8.82
N ASN A 223 14.33 -13.85 9.67
CA ASN A 223 13.30 -12.85 9.94
C ASN A 223 12.86 -12.81 11.42
N VAL A 224 12.31 -11.69 11.81
CA VAL A 224 11.84 -11.42 13.16
C VAL A 224 10.65 -12.29 13.56
N PHE A 225 9.82 -12.69 12.60
CA PHE A 225 8.61 -13.48 12.86
C PHE A 225 8.99 -14.87 13.38
N ASP A 226 9.90 -15.56 12.70
CA ASP A 226 10.40 -16.86 13.15
C ASP A 226 11.16 -16.74 14.46
N ALA A 227 11.97 -15.68 14.63
CA ALA A 227 12.70 -15.45 15.86
C ALA A 227 11.75 -15.25 17.06
N GLN A 228 10.67 -14.49 16.91
CA GLN A 228 9.69 -14.29 17.97
C GLN A 228 8.89 -15.56 18.27
N ILE A 229 8.52 -16.36 17.26
CA ILE A 229 7.88 -17.68 17.48
C ILE A 229 8.78 -18.58 18.33
N ALA A 230 10.07 -18.61 18.04
CA ALA A 230 11.02 -19.41 18.79
C ALA A 230 11.16 -19.00 20.28
N LEU A 231 10.90 -17.73 20.57
CA LEU A 231 10.96 -17.16 21.93
C LEU A 231 9.64 -17.27 22.71
N LEU A 232 8.57 -17.79 22.12
CA LEU A 232 7.29 -17.97 22.80
C LEU A 232 7.42 -18.89 24.01
N PRO A 233 6.61 -18.68 25.08
CA PRO A 233 6.53 -19.58 26.22
C PRO A 233 6.22 -21.02 25.77
N GLU A 234 6.73 -22.00 26.50
CA GLU A 234 6.58 -23.44 26.18
C GLU A 234 5.11 -23.84 25.93
N LYS A 235 4.20 -23.34 26.76
CA LYS A 235 2.75 -23.60 26.58
C LYS A 235 2.27 -23.15 25.20
N GLN A 236 2.64 -21.94 24.78
CA GLN A 236 2.22 -21.42 23.47
C GLN A 236 2.88 -22.16 22.32
N ARG A 237 4.16 -22.53 22.46
CA ARG A 237 4.84 -23.36 21.46
C ARG A 237 4.18 -24.72 21.30
N LYS A 238 3.73 -25.33 22.41
CA LYS A 238 2.95 -26.57 22.37
C LYS A 238 1.62 -26.39 21.65
N GLU A 239 0.88 -25.32 21.92
CA GLU A 239 -0.36 -24.99 21.20
C GLU A 239 -0.11 -24.84 19.68
N LEU A 240 1.03 -24.28 19.28
CA LEU A 240 1.40 -24.19 17.85
C LEU A 240 1.82 -25.57 17.29
N HIS A 241 2.53 -26.36 18.06
CA HIS A 241 2.84 -27.73 17.70
C HIS A 241 1.55 -28.52 17.39
N ASP A 242 0.60 -28.53 18.34
CA ASP A 242 -0.67 -29.23 18.18
C ASP A 242 -1.53 -28.67 17.03
N ARG A 243 -1.37 -27.38 16.68
CA ARG A 243 -2.07 -26.75 15.55
C ARG A 243 -1.60 -27.26 14.19
N TYR A 244 -0.30 -27.52 14.05
CA TYR A 244 0.32 -27.83 12.75
C TYR A 244 0.80 -29.29 12.64
N ASP A 245 0.53 -30.14 13.59
CA ASP A 245 0.97 -31.54 13.61
C ASP A 245 0.41 -32.38 12.46
N SER A 246 -0.80 -32.01 11.98
CA SER A 246 -1.46 -32.68 10.85
C SER A 246 -0.79 -32.41 9.49
N ILE A 247 0.05 -31.37 9.37
CA ILE A 247 0.64 -30.95 8.09
C ILE A 247 2.15 -31.17 8.02
N ASN A 248 2.81 -31.36 9.17
CA ASN A 248 4.26 -31.54 9.20
C ASN A 248 4.70 -32.43 10.37
N LEU A 249 5.60 -33.38 10.11
CA LEU A 249 6.16 -34.27 11.14
C LEU A 249 7.02 -33.55 12.20
N ASN A 250 7.45 -32.32 11.90
CA ASN A 250 8.21 -31.45 12.80
C ASN A 250 7.58 -30.05 12.87
N PRO A 251 6.41 -29.90 13.51
CA PRO A 251 5.66 -28.63 13.51
C PRO A 251 6.45 -27.44 14.06
N ASP A 252 7.38 -27.68 14.98
CA ASP A 252 8.21 -26.65 15.60
C ASP A 252 9.22 -26.01 14.63
N LYS A 253 9.50 -26.66 13.50
CA LYS A 253 10.45 -26.19 12.48
C LYS A 253 9.76 -25.52 11.29
N ILE A 254 8.43 -25.43 11.27
CA ILE A 254 7.71 -24.76 10.19
C ILE A 254 8.02 -23.26 10.27
N LEU A 255 8.51 -22.69 9.17
CA LEU A 255 8.78 -21.27 9.06
C LEU A 255 7.46 -20.46 9.04
N PHE A 256 7.52 -19.21 9.47
CA PHE A 256 6.34 -18.35 9.52
C PHE A 256 5.65 -18.23 8.15
N ILE A 257 6.41 -18.15 7.06
CA ILE A 257 5.82 -18.09 5.72
C ILE A 257 5.02 -19.36 5.36
N ASP A 258 5.47 -20.52 5.78
CA ASP A 258 4.75 -21.79 5.55
C ASP A 258 3.54 -21.90 6.49
N ARG A 259 3.60 -21.31 7.69
CA ARG A 259 2.44 -21.15 8.58
C ARG A 259 1.39 -20.22 7.98
N LEU A 260 1.79 -19.14 7.29
CA LEU A 260 0.89 -18.28 6.52
C LEU A 260 0.09 -19.09 5.50
N VAL A 261 0.75 -19.97 4.77
CA VAL A 261 0.09 -20.86 3.80
C VAL A 261 -0.93 -21.77 4.49
N ALA A 262 -0.51 -22.46 5.55
CA ALA A 262 -1.39 -23.35 6.30
C ALA A 262 -2.60 -22.61 6.87
N ASP A 263 -2.39 -21.46 7.50
CA ASP A 263 -3.46 -20.65 8.09
C ASP A 263 -4.42 -20.12 7.03
N SER A 264 -3.95 -19.72 5.85
CA SER A 264 -4.80 -19.29 4.73
C SER A 264 -5.74 -20.40 4.25
N ARG A 265 -5.38 -21.65 4.52
CA ARG A 265 -6.12 -22.85 4.15
C ARG A 265 -6.82 -23.53 5.33
N LEU A 266 -7.02 -22.78 6.42
CA LEU A 266 -7.58 -23.33 7.67
C LEU A 266 -6.80 -24.59 8.12
N VAL A 267 -5.47 -24.48 8.10
CA VAL A 267 -4.52 -25.58 8.27
C VAL A 267 -4.69 -26.61 7.14
N ALA A 268 -5.09 -27.82 7.40
CA ALA A 268 -5.25 -28.86 6.36
C ALA A 268 -6.66 -28.89 5.72
N LEU A 269 -7.62 -28.13 6.24
CA LEU A 269 -9.04 -28.30 5.87
C LEU A 269 -9.32 -27.91 4.41
N ASN A 270 -8.71 -26.84 3.93
CA ASN A 270 -8.90 -26.32 2.57
C ASN A 270 -7.60 -26.40 1.75
N HIS A 271 -7.04 -27.62 1.66
CA HIS A 271 -5.73 -27.87 1.06
C HIS A 271 -5.65 -27.55 -0.45
N THR A 272 -6.79 -27.45 -1.15
CA THR A 272 -6.85 -27.08 -2.57
C THR A 272 -7.05 -25.58 -2.81
N ALA A 273 -7.19 -24.77 -1.74
CA ALA A 273 -7.27 -23.33 -1.88
C ALA A 273 -5.92 -22.72 -2.26
N GLY A 274 -5.96 -21.47 -2.66
CA GLY A 274 -4.78 -20.71 -3.06
C GLY A 274 -4.78 -20.37 -4.54
N LEU A 275 -3.77 -19.63 -4.96
CA LEU A 275 -3.64 -19.17 -6.33
C LEU A 275 -3.45 -20.36 -7.29
N SER A 276 -4.31 -20.49 -8.30
CA SER A 276 -4.27 -21.59 -9.25
C SER A 276 -2.96 -21.64 -10.04
N THR A 277 -2.58 -22.82 -10.53
CA THR A 277 -1.38 -23.00 -11.37
C THR A 277 -1.37 -22.08 -12.59
N PRO A 278 -2.46 -21.91 -13.39
CA PRO A 278 -2.49 -20.96 -14.48
C PRO A 278 -2.22 -19.52 -14.05
N GLN A 279 -2.76 -19.10 -12.91
CA GLN A 279 -2.51 -17.76 -12.38
C GLN A 279 -1.05 -17.57 -11.95
N GLN A 280 -0.41 -18.56 -11.36
CA GLN A 280 1.01 -18.51 -11.01
C GLN A 280 1.91 -18.48 -12.25
N ILE A 281 1.54 -19.20 -13.32
CA ILE A 281 2.23 -19.07 -14.61
C ILE A 281 2.08 -17.67 -15.18
N GLN A 282 0.87 -17.10 -15.15
CA GLN A 282 0.65 -15.73 -15.60
C GLN A 282 1.48 -14.72 -14.80
N MET A 283 1.61 -14.92 -13.48
CA MET A 283 2.49 -14.12 -12.62
C MET A 283 3.96 -14.20 -13.10
N SER A 284 4.43 -15.42 -13.41
CA SER A 284 5.78 -15.63 -13.96
C SER A 284 5.98 -14.91 -15.30
N LEU A 285 4.97 -14.94 -16.19
CA LEU A 285 5.03 -14.24 -17.48
C LEU A 285 5.10 -12.73 -17.32
N PHE A 286 4.33 -12.14 -16.40
CA PHE A 286 4.43 -10.71 -16.08
C PHE A 286 5.81 -10.35 -15.52
N ALA A 287 6.33 -11.13 -14.59
CA ALA A 287 7.65 -10.91 -14.02
C ALA A 287 8.76 -11.03 -15.09
N LEU A 288 8.73 -12.08 -15.92
CA LEU A 288 9.67 -12.26 -17.02
C LEU A 288 9.60 -11.13 -18.05
N PHE A 289 8.40 -10.67 -18.39
CA PHE A 289 8.23 -9.52 -19.29
C PHE A 289 9.02 -8.30 -18.77
N SER A 290 8.89 -7.97 -17.48
CA SER A 290 9.63 -6.86 -16.88
C SER A 290 11.13 -7.14 -16.83
N LEU A 291 11.55 -8.35 -16.42
CA LEU A 291 12.96 -8.73 -16.38
C LEU A 291 13.64 -8.70 -17.75
N CYS A 292 12.90 -8.97 -18.84
CA CYS A 292 13.40 -8.90 -20.20
C CYS A 292 13.40 -7.50 -20.79
N ASP A 293 12.67 -6.54 -20.19
CA ASP A 293 12.64 -5.13 -20.63
C ASP A 293 13.86 -4.38 -20.08
N MET A 294 15.06 -4.75 -20.54
CA MET A 294 16.35 -4.21 -20.10
C MET A 294 16.47 -2.67 -20.25
N GLN A 295 15.59 -2.04 -20.99
CA GLN A 295 15.60 -0.59 -21.22
C GLN A 295 14.44 0.12 -20.51
N ASP A 296 13.70 -0.58 -19.66
CA ASP A 296 12.54 -0.06 -18.92
C ASP A 296 11.49 0.64 -19.81
N ARG A 297 11.33 0.18 -21.08
CA ARG A 297 10.43 0.83 -22.06
C ARG A 297 8.99 0.84 -21.59
N TYR A 298 8.52 -0.27 -21.03
CA TYR A 298 7.18 -0.38 -20.49
C TYR A 298 7.00 0.52 -19.27
N LYS A 299 7.93 0.47 -18.33
CA LYS A 299 7.97 1.30 -17.11
C LYS A 299 7.92 2.78 -17.46
N ASN A 300 8.83 3.23 -18.34
CA ASN A 300 8.90 4.63 -18.77
C ASN A 300 7.62 5.08 -19.49
N LYS A 301 7.01 4.21 -20.30
CA LYS A 301 5.75 4.50 -20.98
C LYS A 301 4.60 4.67 -20.00
N LEU A 302 4.50 3.81 -18.99
CA LEU A 302 3.47 3.91 -17.95
C LEU A 302 3.66 5.16 -17.09
N GLN A 303 4.86 5.42 -16.62
CA GLN A 303 5.17 6.62 -15.83
C GLN A 303 4.83 7.89 -16.60
N LYS A 304 5.20 7.96 -17.89
CA LYS A 304 4.86 9.09 -18.76
C LYS A 304 3.34 9.23 -18.92
N MET A 305 2.63 8.14 -19.14
CA MET A 305 1.17 8.15 -19.28
C MET A 305 0.47 8.67 -18.00
N ILE A 306 0.89 8.20 -16.83
CA ILE A 306 0.36 8.66 -15.54
C ILE A 306 0.69 10.14 -15.32
N THR A 307 1.91 10.56 -15.60
CA THR A 307 2.34 11.96 -15.47
C THR A 307 1.53 12.88 -16.39
N ASN A 308 1.29 12.49 -17.64
CA ASN A 308 0.48 13.27 -18.57
C ASN A 308 -0.96 13.44 -18.06
N ARG A 309 -1.57 12.36 -17.58
CA ARG A 309 -2.93 12.39 -17.01
C ARG A 309 -3.03 13.28 -15.77
N LEU A 310 -2.04 13.16 -14.88
CA LEU A 310 -1.92 14.01 -13.70
C LEU A 310 -1.78 15.48 -14.08
N THR A 311 -0.87 15.81 -15.01
CA THR A 311 -0.68 17.16 -15.51
C THR A 311 -1.94 17.71 -16.16
N ALA A 312 -2.60 16.92 -17.03
CA ALA A 312 -3.84 17.32 -17.68
C ALA A 312 -4.97 17.65 -16.68
N MET A 313 -5.07 16.92 -15.59
CA MET A 313 -6.02 17.20 -14.51
C MET A 313 -5.66 18.49 -13.78
N TRP A 314 -4.41 18.65 -13.35
CA TRP A 314 -3.99 19.78 -12.53
C TRP A 314 -3.93 21.11 -13.29
N GLU A 315 -3.61 21.11 -14.59
CA GLU A 315 -3.61 22.33 -15.42
C GLU A 315 -4.89 23.15 -15.37
N LYS A 316 -6.03 22.50 -15.12
CA LYS A 316 -7.35 23.12 -15.12
C LYS A 316 -7.89 23.48 -13.73
N THR A 317 -7.17 23.09 -12.70
CA THR A 317 -7.58 23.39 -11.32
C THR A 317 -7.18 24.79 -10.86
N GLY A 318 -6.34 25.50 -11.61
CA GLY A 318 -5.73 26.77 -11.18
C GLY A 318 -4.59 26.59 -10.16
N PHE A 319 -4.23 25.35 -9.86
CA PHE A 319 -3.23 24.97 -8.86
C PHE A 319 -1.93 24.49 -9.53
N LYS A 320 -0.79 24.92 -9.02
CA LYS A 320 0.51 24.55 -9.61
C LYS A 320 0.98 23.21 -9.09
N LEU A 321 1.00 22.20 -9.96
CA LEU A 321 1.64 20.92 -9.67
C LEU A 321 3.17 21.08 -9.69
N LEU A 322 3.82 20.88 -8.54
CA LEU A 322 5.27 20.88 -8.45
C LEU A 322 5.85 19.53 -8.89
N PRO A 323 6.95 19.51 -9.67
CA PRO A 323 7.67 18.28 -9.97
C PRO A 323 8.17 17.63 -8.67
N ASP A 324 8.00 16.30 -8.56
CA ASP A 324 8.48 15.54 -7.41
C ASP A 324 8.81 14.11 -7.87
N SER A 325 10.05 13.69 -7.66
CA SER A 325 10.54 12.35 -8.05
C SER A 325 10.01 11.22 -7.17
N LEU A 326 9.49 11.55 -5.98
CA LEU A 326 8.91 10.58 -5.06
C LEU A 326 7.44 10.27 -5.38
N ARG A 327 6.85 11.04 -6.30
CA ARG A 327 5.44 10.87 -6.67
C ARG A 327 5.27 9.70 -7.64
N ALA A 328 4.59 8.65 -7.20
CA ALA A 328 4.14 7.57 -8.08
C ALA A 328 3.01 8.02 -9.02
N GLY A 329 2.16 8.92 -8.56
CA GLY A 329 1.11 9.56 -9.35
C GLY A 329 -0.03 8.64 -9.79
N TYR A 330 -0.13 7.42 -9.26
CA TYR A 330 -1.23 6.50 -9.57
C TYR A 330 -2.58 7.02 -9.07
N TYR A 331 -2.53 7.72 -7.94
CA TYR A 331 -3.62 8.55 -7.41
C TYR A 331 -3.13 9.99 -7.27
N SER A 332 -4.11 10.89 -7.14
CA SER A 332 -3.88 12.26 -6.68
C SER A 332 -4.82 12.51 -5.50
N GLU A 333 -4.27 12.85 -4.36
CA GLU A 333 -5.02 13.37 -3.23
C GLU A 333 -4.99 14.89 -3.29
N ILE A 334 -6.16 15.49 -3.21
CA ILE A 334 -6.36 16.95 -3.29
C ILE A 334 -6.99 17.39 -1.98
N ASP A 335 -6.25 18.11 -1.15
CA ASP A 335 -6.76 18.76 0.04
C ASP A 335 -7.45 20.07 -0.36
N ILE A 336 -8.79 20.07 -0.28
CA ILE A 336 -9.63 21.19 -0.68
C ILE A 336 -9.40 22.39 0.22
N MET A 337 -9.08 22.21 1.51
CA MET A 337 -8.87 23.32 2.44
C MET A 337 -7.54 24.03 2.17
N VAL A 338 -6.48 23.27 1.89
CA VAL A 338 -5.21 23.83 1.45
C VAL A 338 -5.41 24.61 0.15
N TRP A 339 -6.14 24.02 -0.78
CA TRP A 339 -6.41 24.62 -2.07
C TRP A 339 -7.29 25.88 -1.96
N ALA A 340 -8.37 25.83 -1.19
CA ALA A 340 -9.23 26.98 -0.89
C ALA A 340 -8.43 28.13 -0.26
N THR A 341 -7.54 27.81 0.70
CA THR A 341 -6.71 28.80 1.37
C THR A 341 -5.73 29.47 0.38
N GLN A 342 -5.13 28.70 -0.50
CA GLN A 342 -4.14 29.25 -1.47
C GLN A 342 -4.79 30.12 -2.56
N LEU A 343 -5.98 29.77 -3.03
CA LEU A 343 -6.65 30.51 -4.11
C LEU A 343 -7.49 31.70 -3.61
N TYR A 344 -8.12 31.57 -2.44
CA TYR A 344 -9.13 32.54 -1.98
C TYR A 344 -8.87 33.09 -0.57
N GLY A 345 -7.87 32.59 0.13
CA GLY A 345 -7.50 33.04 1.47
C GLY A 345 -8.16 32.21 2.60
N LYS A 346 -7.67 32.44 3.82
CA LYS A 346 -8.11 31.71 5.02
C LYS A 346 -9.58 31.92 5.34
N ASP A 347 -10.08 33.12 5.17
CA ASP A 347 -11.49 33.46 5.49
C ASP A 347 -12.47 32.63 4.66
N PHE A 348 -12.12 32.33 3.42
CA PHE A 348 -12.92 31.44 2.58
C PHE A 348 -12.84 29.97 3.05
N ALA A 349 -11.67 29.52 3.43
CA ALA A 349 -11.52 28.16 3.96
C ALA A 349 -12.33 27.98 5.26
N GLU A 350 -12.27 28.94 6.18
CA GLU A 350 -13.10 28.95 7.40
C GLU A 350 -14.62 29.02 7.10
N TYR A 351 -15.01 29.75 6.05
CA TYR A 351 -16.38 29.78 5.60
C TYR A 351 -16.85 28.41 5.09
N LEU A 352 -16.00 27.68 4.31
CA LEU A 352 -16.32 26.32 3.86
C LEU A 352 -16.51 25.38 5.05
N GLU A 353 -15.58 25.36 5.98
CA GLU A 353 -15.61 24.49 7.15
C GLU A 353 -16.85 24.74 8.04
N LYS A 354 -17.27 26.00 8.15
CA LYS A 354 -18.41 26.38 8.97
C LYS A 354 -19.79 26.12 8.33
N ASN A 355 -19.86 26.15 7.00
CA ASN A 355 -21.16 26.15 6.31
C ASN A 355 -21.45 24.89 5.51
N TYR A 356 -20.48 24.00 5.36
CA TYR A 356 -20.60 22.77 4.56
C TYR A 356 -19.93 21.59 5.26
N GLU A 357 -20.34 20.38 4.89
CA GLU A 357 -19.67 19.15 5.28
C GLU A 357 -18.73 18.68 4.16
N PRO A 358 -17.63 17.97 4.49
CA PRO A 358 -16.66 17.47 3.49
C PRO A 358 -17.31 16.66 2.36
N LEU A 359 -18.33 15.86 2.70
CA LEU A 359 -19.06 15.04 1.73
C LEU A 359 -19.91 15.88 0.74
N ASP A 360 -20.28 17.11 1.07
CA ASP A 360 -21.04 17.97 0.15
C ASP A 360 -20.28 18.19 -1.16
N PHE A 361 -18.97 18.39 -1.08
CA PHE A 361 -18.12 18.55 -2.26
C PHE A 361 -18.13 17.29 -3.14
N VAL A 362 -17.95 16.11 -2.55
CA VAL A 362 -17.94 14.82 -3.25
C VAL A 362 -19.31 14.53 -3.88
N ILE A 363 -20.38 14.73 -3.11
CA ILE A 363 -21.76 14.50 -3.56
C ILE A 363 -22.11 15.46 -4.71
N ARG A 364 -21.66 16.68 -4.63
CA ARG A 364 -21.89 17.70 -5.67
C ARG A 364 -21.20 17.31 -6.98
N LEU A 365 -19.92 16.92 -6.94
CA LEU A 365 -19.21 16.41 -8.11
C LEU A 365 -19.96 15.23 -8.77
N ALA A 366 -20.45 14.30 -7.96
CA ALA A 366 -21.17 13.14 -8.45
C ALA A 366 -22.52 13.50 -9.09
N LYS A 367 -23.33 14.35 -8.43
CA LYS A 367 -24.69 14.71 -8.89
C LYS A 367 -24.69 15.65 -10.09
N GLU A 368 -23.83 16.69 -10.08
CA GLU A 368 -23.86 17.74 -11.09
C GLU A 368 -23.00 17.42 -12.32
N ALA A 369 -21.94 16.64 -12.13
CA ALA A 369 -20.98 16.39 -13.20
C ALA A 369 -20.73 14.91 -13.52
N GLY A 370 -21.32 13.99 -12.77
CA GLY A 370 -21.08 12.54 -12.93
C GLY A 370 -19.65 12.11 -12.58
N VAL A 371 -18.92 12.94 -11.82
CA VAL A 371 -17.55 12.65 -11.38
C VAL A 371 -17.59 12.04 -9.99
N VAL A 372 -17.27 10.73 -9.91
CA VAL A 372 -17.23 10.00 -8.64
C VAL A 372 -15.78 9.89 -8.17
N VAL A 373 -15.50 10.48 -7.02
CA VAL A 373 -14.21 10.45 -6.33
C VAL A 373 -14.38 9.88 -4.93
N LEU A 374 -13.30 9.49 -4.28
CA LEU A 374 -13.37 9.03 -2.89
C LEU A 374 -12.96 10.17 -1.95
N ASN A 375 -13.63 10.22 -0.78
CA ASN A 375 -13.22 11.12 0.29
C ASN A 375 -11.94 10.60 0.97
N GLY A 376 -11.00 11.49 1.26
CA GLY A 376 -9.73 11.16 1.92
C GLY A 376 -9.87 10.80 3.40
N ASP A 377 -10.91 11.25 4.07
CA ASP A 377 -11.22 10.93 5.47
C ASP A 377 -11.27 9.41 5.73
N GLY A 378 -11.81 8.63 4.78
CA GLY A 378 -11.83 7.16 4.85
C GLY A 378 -10.45 6.47 4.77
N PHE A 379 -9.38 7.24 4.65
CA PHE A 379 -7.98 6.79 4.62
C PHE A 379 -7.16 7.38 5.78
N ASP A 380 -7.82 7.95 6.79
CA ASP A 380 -7.18 8.79 7.84
C ASP A 380 -6.35 9.95 7.23
N GLY A 381 -6.81 10.47 6.10
CA GLY A 381 -6.30 11.67 5.46
C GLY A 381 -7.02 12.94 5.92
N PRO A 382 -6.70 14.11 5.33
CA PRO A 382 -7.42 15.35 5.64
C PRO A 382 -8.92 15.21 5.35
N ARG A 383 -9.76 15.64 6.28
CA ARG A 383 -11.23 15.50 6.18
C ARG A 383 -11.82 16.08 4.88
N TRP A 384 -11.25 17.20 4.43
CA TRP A 384 -11.64 17.89 3.21
C TRP A 384 -10.77 17.50 2.00
N SER A 385 -10.32 16.26 1.92
CA SER A 385 -9.58 15.80 0.75
C SER A 385 -10.39 14.85 -0.11
N ILE A 386 -10.00 14.79 -1.39
CA ILE A 386 -10.55 13.85 -2.37
C ILE A 386 -9.42 13.08 -3.05
N ARG A 387 -9.67 11.79 -3.29
CA ARG A 387 -8.75 10.93 -4.06
C ARG A 387 -9.28 10.70 -5.47
N VAL A 388 -8.47 11.04 -6.47
CA VAL A 388 -8.72 10.77 -7.88
C VAL A 388 -7.78 9.67 -8.36
N SER A 389 -8.31 8.61 -9.00
CA SER A 389 -7.49 7.57 -9.66
C SER A 389 -7.11 8.03 -11.06
N LEU A 390 -5.83 7.89 -11.43
CA LEU A 390 -5.29 8.30 -12.74
C LEU A 390 -5.11 7.11 -13.71
N ALA A 391 -5.59 5.92 -13.33
CA ALA A 391 -5.36 4.70 -14.09
C ALA A 391 -6.38 4.44 -15.23
N ASN A 392 -7.61 4.93 -15.12
CA ASN A 392 -8.75 4.34 -15.84
C ASN A 392 -9.25 5.14 -17.05
N LEU A 393 -8.89 6.43 -17.16
CA LEU A 393 -9.41 7.32 -18.19
C LEU A 393 -8.27 7.87 -19.07
N ASP A 394 -8.62 8.51 -20.17
CA ASP A 394 -7.68 9.23 -21.04
C ASP A 394 -7.39 10.65 -20.54
N GLU A 395 -6.38 11.31 -21.11
CA GLU A 395 -5.96 12.67 -20.72
C GLU A 395 -7.07 13.71 -20.89
N MET A 396 -7.94 13.57 -21.92
CA MET A 396 -9.04 14.51 -22.16
C MET A 396 -10.08 14.43 -21.04
N ASN A 397 -10.39 13.23 -20.57
CA ASN A 397 -11.30 13.05 -19.44
C ASN A 397 -10.72 13.60 -18.12
N TYR A 398 -9.41 13.40 -17.86
CA TYR A 398 -8.76 13.99 -16.69
C TYR A 398 -8.74 15.52 -16.75
N ARG A 399 -8.55 16.11 -17.93
CA ARG A 399 -8.67 17.55 -18.13
C ARG A 399 -10.08 18.07 -17.79
N LYS A 400 -11.12 17.34 -18.20
CA LYS A 400 -12.51 17.65 -17.84
C LYS A 400 -12.74 17.55 -16.32
N ILE A 401 -12.25 16.48 -15.69
CA ILE A 401 -12.35 16.29 -14.23
C ILE A 401 -11.68 17.47 -13.51
N GLY A 402 -10.48 17.87 -13.90
CA GLY A 402 -9.79 19.02 -13.32
C GLY A 402 -10.57 20.31 -13.47
N THR A 403 -11.16 20.56 -14.65
CA THR A 403 -12.02 21.74 -14.90
C THR A 403 -13.24 21.73 -13.96
N ILE A 404 -13.90 20.59 -13.81
CA ILE A 404 -15.09 20.44 -12.96
C ILE A 404 -14.74 20.67 -11.48
N ILE A 405 -13.65 20.07 -10.99
CA ILE A 405 -13.19 20.26 -9.61
C ILE A 405 -12.90 21.74 -9.35
N GLY A 406 -12.16 22.41 -10.28
CA GLY A 406 -11.86 23.85 -10.17
C GLY A 406 -13.12 24.72 -10.15
N HIS A 407 -14.03 24.48 -11.07
CA HIS A 407 -15.29 25.22 -11.17
C HIS A 407 -16.17 25.03 -9.92
N THR A 408 -16.25 23.82 -9.38
CA THR A 408 -17.00 23.55 -8.15
C THR A 408 -16.47 24.39 -6.98
N LEU A 409 -15.15 24.49 -6.81
CA LEU A 409 -14.57 25.31 -5.77
C LEU A 409 -14.84 26.82 -6.00
N GLU A 410 -14.76 27.26 -7.26
CA GLU A 410 -15.04 28.65 -7.65
C GLU A 410 -16.49 29.03 -7.34
N GLU A 411 -17.45 28.15 -7.56
CA GLU A 411 -18.88 28.43 -7.23
C GLU A 411 -19.09 28.59 -5.72
N TYR A 412 -18.41 27.80 -4.88
CA TYR A 412 -18.42 28.02 -3.43
C TYR A 412 -17.82 29.40 -3.07
N ALA A 413 -16.71 29.77 -3.71
CA ALA A 413 -16.08 31.07 -3.48
C ALA A 413 -16.95 32.24 -3.93
N GLN A 414 -17.66 32.11 -5.04
CA GLN A 414 -18.59 33.14 -5.51
C GLN A 414 -19.77 33.31 -4.54
N LYS A 415 -20.33 32.23 -4.01
CA LYS A 415 -21.37 32.26 -3.00
C LYS A 415 -20.91 32.98 -1.73
N TRP A 416 -19.72 32.64 -1.23
CA TRP A 416 -19.07 33.28 -0.10
C TRP A 416 -18.96 34.82 -0.30
N LYS A 417 -18.43 35.25 -1.46
CA LYS A 417 -18.26 36.65 -1.79
C LYS A 417 -19.61 37.38 -1.77
N ASN A 418 -20.64 36.80 -2.36
CA ASN A 418 -21.98 37.37 -2.42
C ASN A 418 -22.63 37.50 -1.02
N GLU A 419 -22.40 36.56 -0.12
CA GLU A 419 -22.91 36.60 1.25
C GLU A 419 -22.16 37.60 2.13
N THR A 420 -20.84 37.73 1.92
CA THR A 420 -19.98 38.67 2.65
C THR A 420 -20.27 40.10 2.24
N ALA A 421 -20.46 40.37 0.94
CA ALA A 421 -20.83 41.69 0.42
C ALA A 421 -22.20 42.18 0.95
N LYS A 422 -23.12 41.27 1.24
CA LYS A 422 -24.43 41.64 1.84
C LYS A 422 -24.34 41.99 3.32
N LYS A 423 -23.27 41.66 4.01
CA LYS A 423 -23.05 41.92 5.45
C LYS A 423 -22.29 43.21 5.73
N GLU A 424 -21.66 43.82 4.72
CA GLU A 424 -21.07 45.13 4.89
C GLU A 424 -22.18 46.17 5.02
N PRO A 425 -22.25 46.95 6.11
CA PRO A 425 -23.22 48.00 6.22
C PRO A 425 -22.96 49.03 5.14
N VAL A 426 -24.01 49.37 4.37
CA VAL A 426 -23.99 50.54 3.49
C VAL A 426 -23.77 51.76 4.38
N ILE A 427 -22.55 52.25 4.45
CA ILE A 427 -22.21 53.52 5.10
C ILE A 427 -22.74 54.60 4.15
N TYR A 428 -23.89 55.18 4.53
CA TYR A 428 -24.43 56.36 3.87
C TYR A 428 -23.75 57.63 4.40
#